data_4d0d6237bac8031b8687dae01eeeb6e8
#
_entry.id   4d0d6237bac8031b8687dae01eeeb6e8
#
_cell.length_a   1.000
_cell.length_b   1.000
_cell.length_c   1.000
_cell.angle_alpha   90.00
_cell.angle_beta   90.00
_cell.angle_gamma   90.00
#
_symmetry.space_group_name_H-M   'P 1'
#
loop_
_entity.id
_entity.type
_entity.pdbx_description
1 polymer ?
#
loop_
_entity_poly.entity_id
_entity_poly.type
_entity_poly.pdbx_seq_one_letter_code
_entity_poly.pdbx_strand_id
1 'polypeptide(L)'
;MYDPVMIQPFRDELTQVGVKELMTAQEVDSTITNNKGTLLVVVNSVCGCAAGKARPAIRKALAHKAKPNAMVSVFAGQEKEATAQLRDRWLQGIPPSSPSIALYKGSELVHFIPRYKIEGRIMEEIAADLTSAFDEYCNDNVIA
;
A
#
# COMPACT_ATOMS: atom_id res chain seq x y z
N MET A 1 9.44 17.76 -7.07
CA MET A 1 9.69 16.30 -7.23
C MET A 1 11.05 15.95 -6.67
N TYR A 2 11.22 14.71 -6.33
CA TYR A 2 12.49 14.21 -5.80
C TYR A 2 13.39 13.74 -6.92
N ASP A 3 14.69 13.70 -6.67
CA ASP A 3 15.65 13.11 -7.59
C ASP A 3 15.34 11.62 -7.76
N PRO A 4 15.09 11.14 -8.99
CA PRO A 4 14.75 9.73 -9.24
C PRO A 4 15.82 8.76 -8.71
N VAL A 5 17.09 9.13 -8.78
CA VAL A 5 18.19 8.27 -8.28
C VAL A 5 18.13 8.16 -6.77
N MET A 6 17.82 9.28 -6.09
CA MET A 6 17.74 9.32 -4.63
C MET A 6 16.64 8.40 -4.08
N ILE A 7 15.48 8.36 -4.76
CA ILE A 7 14.34 7.59 -4.26
C ILE A 7 14.30 6.16 -4.78
N GLN A 8 15.16 5.79 -5.70
CA GLN A 8 15.15 4.43 -6.26
C GLN A 8 15.26 3.34 -5.17
N PRO A 9 16.14 3.44 -4.17
CA PRO A 9 16.17 2.45 -3.09
C PRO A 9 14.83 2.32 -2.35
N PHE A 10 14.09 3.42 -2.22
CA PHE A 10 12.78 3.39 -1.55
C PHE A 10 11.72 2.67 -2.38
N ARG A 11 11.81 2.78 -3.70
CA ARG A 11 10.97 1.99 -4.61
C ARG A 11 11.33 0.52 -4.54
N ASP A 12 12.63 0.21 -4.53
CA ASP A 12 13.15 -1.16 -4.56
C ASP A 12 12.70 -1.95 -3.33
N GLU A 13 12.59 -1.32 -2.17
CA GLU A 13 12.16 -2.01 -0.95
C GLU A 13 10.79 -2.67 -1.11
N LEU A 14 9.91 -2.09 -1.92
CA LEU A 14 8.59 -2.66 -2.19
C LEU A 14 8.57 -3.53 -3.44
N THR A 15 9.23 -3.10 -4.51
CA THR A 15 9.21 -3.88 -5.77
C THR A 15 9.90 -5.24 -5.59
N GLN A 16 10.90 -5.32 -4.73
CA GLN A 16 11.61 -6.58 -4.44
C GLN A 16 10.70 -7.62 -3.78
N VAL A 17 9.61 -7.22 -3.14
CA VAL A 17 8.68 -8.15 -2.52
C VAL A 17 7.36 -8.28 -3.30
N GLY A 18 7.38 -7.85 -4.57
CA GLY A 18 6.26 -8.08 -5.48
C GLY A 18 5.24 -6.96 -5.57
N VAL A 19 5.52 -5.79 -4.99
CA VAL A 19 4.63 -4.64 -5.11
C VAL A 19 4.89 -3.95 -6.45
N LYS A 20 3.87 -3.87 -7.29
CA LYS A 20 3.97 -3.25 -8.61
C LYS A 20 3.68 -1.75 -8.50
N GLU A 21 4.52 -0.93 -9.12
CA GLU A 21 4.34 0.51 -9.13
C GLU A 21 3.29 0.95 -10.14
N LEU A 22 2.37 1.82 -9.72
CA LEU A 22 1.40 2.47 -10.62
C LEU A 22 1.88 3.90 -10.86
N MET A 23 2.03 4.26 -12.11
CA MET A 23 2.68 5.51 -12.50
C MET A 23 1.70 6.58 -12.98
N THR A 24 0.49 6.20 -13.38
CA THR A 24 -0.49 7.11 -13.96
C THR A 24 -1.85 6.98 -13.29
N ALA A 25 -2.68 8.03 -13.43
CA ALA A 25 -4.07 8.00 -12.93
C ALA A 25 -4.86 6.88 -13.59
N GLN A 26 -4.63 6.63 -14.87
CA GLN A 26 -5.33 5.57 -15.60
C GLN A 26 -4.97 4.20 -15.06
N GLU A 27 -3.70 3.96 -14.73
CA GLU A 27 -3.27 2.70 -14.14
C GLU A 27 -3.93 2.47 -12.78
N VAL A 28 -4.06 3.52 -11.98
CA VAL A 28 -4.75 3.42 -10.68
C VAL A 28 -6.20 2.99 -10.88
N ASP A 29 -6.92 3.68 -11.76
CA ASP A 29 -8.33 3.38 -12.02
C ASP A 29 -8.53 1.98 -12.56
N SER A 30 -7.78 1.58 -13.57
CA SER A 30 -7.95 0.27 -14.17
C SER A 30 -7.58 -0.86 -13.23
N THR A 31 -6.55 -0.68 -12.41
CA THR A 31 -6.12 -1.68 -11.45
C THR A 31 -7.21 -1.95 -10.41
N ILE A 32 -7.77 -0.92 -9.82
CA ILE A 32 -8.77 -1.09 -8.76
C ILE A 32 -10.13 -1.49 -9.34
N THR A 33 -10.53 -0.88 -10.47
CA THR A 33 -11.80 -1.20 -11.14
C THR A 33 -11.84 -2.67 -11.56
N ASN A 34 -10.74 -3.20 -12.06
CA ASN A 34 -10.67 -4.56 -12.57
C ASN A 34 -10.26 -5.59 -11.51
N ASN A 35 -9.97 -5.14 -10.29
CA ASN A 35 -9.59 -6.05 -9.22
C ASN A 35 -10.78 -6.90 -8.79
N LYS A 36 -10.60 -8.22 -8.76
CA LYS A 36 -11.65 -9.17 -8.36
C LYS A 36 -11.33 -9.87 -7.05
N GLY A 37 -10.07 -9.89 -6.65
CA GLY A 37 -9.63 -10.48 -5.39
C GLY A 37 -9.32 -9.42 -4.37
N THR A 38 -8.25 -9.64 -3.60
CA THR A 38 -7.75 -8.68 -2.62
C THR A 38 -6.55 -7.95 -3.18
N LEU A 39 -6.48 -6.65 -2.91
CA LEU A 39 -5.45 -5.77 -3.45
C LEU A 39 -4.92 -4.86 -2.35
N LEU A 40 -3.61 -4.93 -2.10
CA LEU A 40 -2.94 -4.00 -1.21
C LEU A 40 -2.46 -2.80 -2.02
N VAL A 41 -2.81 -1.60 -1.57
CA VAL A 41 -2.37 -0.35 -2.22
C VAL A 41 -1.56 0.45 -1.23
N VAL A 42 -0.30 0.68 -1.55
CA VAL A 42 0.63 1.41 -0.68
C VAL A 42 0.87 2.80 -1.24
N VAL A 43 0.69 3.82 -0.40
CA VAL A 43 1.17 5.17 -0.72
C VAL A 43 2.57 5.26 -0.12
N ASN A 44 3.59 5.12 -0.98
CA ASN A 44 5.00 5.18 -0.58
C ASN A 44 5.43 6.62 -0.36
N SER A 45 6.50 6.82 0.38
CA SER A 45 6.95 8.16 0.77
C SER A 45 8.44 8.16 1.08
N VAL A 46 9.04 9.36 1.05
CA VAL A 46 10.45 9.56 1.42
C VAL A 46 10.64 9.72 2.93
N CYS A 47 9.58 9.87 3.70
CA CYS A 47 9.71 10.21 5.13
C CYS A 47 10.28 9.06 5.96
N GLY A 48 10.79 9.38 7.15
CA GLY A 48 11.35 8.40 8.08
C GLY A 48 10.36 7.33 8.51
N CYS A 49 9.06 7.67 8.60
CA CYS A 49 8.00 6.71 8.92
C CYS A 49 7.87 5.63 7.85
N ALA A 50 8.08 5.99 6.59
CA ALA A 50 8.07 5.02 5.49
C ALA A 50 9.31 4.12 5.57
N ALA A 51 10.49 4.71 5.78
CA ALA A 51 11.75 3.98 5.80
C ALA A 51 11.85 3.03 6.99
N GLY A 52 11.50 3.49 8.18
CA GLY A 52 11.70 2.73 9.42
C GLY A 52 10.52 1.91 9.87
N LYS A 53 9.35 2.14 9.31
CA LYS A 53 8.10 1.52 9.79
C LYS A 53 7.27 0.93 8.67
N ALA A 54 6.75 1.76 7.75
CA ALA A 54 5.80 1.29 6.74
C ALA A 54 6.39 0.24 5.80
N ARG A 55 7.50 0.54 5.14
CA ARG A 55 8.08 -0.41 4.20
C ARG A 55 8.56 -1.70 4.87
N PRO A 56 9.29 -1.65 5.99
CA PRO A 56 9.66 -2.90 6.68
C PRO A 56 8.45 -3.71 7.16
N ALA A 57 7.39 -3.05 7.63
CA ALA A 57 6.17 -3.73 8.06
C ALA A 57 5.49 -4.46 6.91
N ILE A 58 5.41 -3.81 5.75
CA ILE A 58 4.82 -4.40 4.54
C ILE A 58 5.65 -5.62 4.11
N ARG A 59 6.97 -5.49 4.06
CA ARG A 59 7.84 -6.60 3.69
C ARG A 59 7.66 -7.79 4.63
N LYS A 60 7.57 -7.54 5.94
CA LYS A 60 7.33 -8.58 6.93
C LYS A 60 5.94 -9.21 6.78
N ALA A 61 4.91 -8.41 6.58
CA ALA A 61 3.54 -8.89 6.44
C ALA A 61 3.35 -9.73 5.19
N LEU A 62 4.03 -9.43 4.10
CA LEU A 62 3.92 -10.18 2.85
C LEU A 62 4.58 -11.55 2.89
N ALA A 63 5.32 -11.86 3.96
CA ALA A 63 5.82 -13.21 4.21
C ALA A 63 4.79 -14.10 4.92
N HIS A 64 3.66 -13.51 5.33
CA HIS A 64 2.58 -14.23 6.00
C HIS A 64 1.88 -15.20 5.04
N LYS A 65 1.28 -16.26 5.60
CA LYS A 65 0.60 -17.29 4.79
C LYS A 65 -0.59 -16.71 4.04
N ALA A 66 -1.50 -16.03 4.73
CA ALA A 66 -2.59 -15.31 4.10
C ALA A 66 -2.08 -13.95 3.65
N LYS A 67 -2.26 -13.60 2.39
CA LYS A 67 -1.81 -12.33 1.85
C LYS A 67 -2.65 -11.93 0.63
N PRO A 68 -2.62 -10.64 0.22
CA PRO A 68 -3.42 -10.18 -0.92
C PRO A 68 -3.05 -10.88 -2.22
N ASN A 69 -4.01 -10.98 -3.13
CA ASN A 69 -3.78 -11.51 -4.48
C ASN A 69 -2.81 -10.65 -5.27
N ALA A 70 -2.86 -9.32 -5.06
CA ALA A 70 -1.99 -8.39 -5.75
C ALA A 70 -1.61 -7.24 -4.81
N MET A 71 -0.47 -6.61 -5.10
CA MET A 71 0.05 -5.48 -4.33
C MET A 71 0.55 -4.43 -5.30
N VAL A 72 0.15 -3.18 -5.08
CA VAL A 72 0.56 -2.05 -5.92
C VAL A 72 0.93 -0.86 -5.05
N SER A 73 1.65 0.09 -5.63
CA SER A 73 2.04 1.32 -4.92
C SER A 73 1.97 2.54 -5.82
N VAL A 74 1.77 3.70 -5.20
CA VAL A 74 2.01 5.01 -5.81
C VAL A 74 3.00 5.74 -4.93
N PHE A 75 3.82 6.61 -5.50
CA PHE A 75 4.84 7.34 -4.73
C PHE A 75 4.39 8.80 -4.54
N ALA A 76 4.00 9.13 -3.31
CA ALA A 76 3.54 10.48 -2.98
C ALA A 76 4.64 11.51 -3.22
N GLY A 77 4.28 12.60 -3.88
CA GLY A 77 5.23 13.67 -4.21
C GLY A 77 6.02 13.42 -5.48
N GLN A 78 5.95 12.23 -6.04
CA GLN A 78 6.65 11.87 -7.28
C GLN A 78 5.66 11.57 -8.41
N GLU A 79 4.83 10.55 -8.28
CA GLU A 79 3.73 10.28 -9.22
C GLU A 79 2.48 11.01 -8.71
N LYS A 80 2.47 12.32 -8.92
CA LYS A 80 1.44 13.21 -8.35
C LYS A 80 0.05 12.92 -8.87
N GLU A 81 -0.08 12.66 -10.17
CA GLU A 81 -1.37 12.38 -10.78
C GLU A 81 -1.94 11.04 -10.30
N ALA A 82 -1.10 10.01 -10.24
CA ALA A 82 -1.50 8.70 -9.75
C ALA A 82 -1.94 8.78 -8.28
N THR A 83 -1.16 9.48 -7.46
CA THR A 83 -1.46 9.68 -6.05
C THR A 83 -2.77 10.44 -5.86
N ALA A 84 -2.97 11.52 -6.62
CA ALA A 84 -4.20 12.32 -6.55
C ALA A 84 -5.42 11.48 -6.95
N GLN A 85 -5.31 10.70 -8.01
CA GLN A 85 -6.41 9.86 -8.47
C GLN A 85 -6.80 8.81 -7.43
N LEU A 86 -5.81 8.20 -6.80
CA LEU A 86 -6.05 7.25 -5.71
C LEU A 86 -6.83 7.93 -4.58
N ARG A 87 -6.38 9.09 -4.15
CA ARG A 87 -7.00 9.82 -3.04
C ARG A 87 -8.41 10.31 -3.37
N ASP A 88 -8.59 10.88 -4.56
CA ASP A 88 -9.85 11.52 -4.94
C ASP A 88 -10.95 10.51 -5.21
N ARG A 89 -10.62 9.39 -5.82
CA ARG A 89 -11.62 8.41 -6.22
C ARG A 89 -11.72 7.22 -5.27
N TRP A 90 -10.59 6.72 -4.79
CA TRP A 90 -10.54 5.43 -4.09
C TRP A 90 -10.34 5.54 -2.58
N LEU A 91 -10.02 6.74 -2.09
CA LEU A 91 -9.88 7.03 -0.66
C LEU A 91 -10.75 8.24 -0.28
N GLN A 92 -11.95 8.31 -0.83
CA GLN A 92 -12.88 9.43 -0.58
C GLN A 92 -13.22 9.53 0.90
N GLY A 93 -13.25 10.78 1.40
CA GLY A 93 -13.59 11.05 2.78
C GLY A 93 -12.45 10.80 3.77
N ILE A 94 -11.32 10.30 3.30
CA ILE A 94 -10.15 10.05 4.15
C ILE A 94 -9.15 11.18 3.95
N PRO A 95 -8.71 11.86 5.02
CA PRO A 95 -7.70 12.91 4.90
C PRO A 95 -6.42 12.37 4.28
N PRO A 96 -5.83 13.07 3.30
CA PRO A 96 -4.60 12.61 2.66
C PRO A 96 -3.47 12.44 3.67
N SER A 97 -2.74 11.34 3.57
CA SER A 97 -1.55 11.11 4.37
C SER A 97 -0.59 10.19 3.63
N SER A 98 0.70 10.30 3.94
CA SER A 98 1.73 9.43 3.38
C SER A 98 2.89 9.27 4.37
N PRO A 99 3.37 8.03 4.56
CA PRO A 99 2.89 6.81 3.94
C PRO A 99 1.50 6.42 4.45
N SER A 100 0.78 5.63 3.67
CA SER A 100 -0.47 5.02 4.10
C SER A 100 -0.67 3.70 3.36
N ILE A 101 -1.52 2.84 3.91
CA ILE A 101 -1.68 1.48 3.39
C ILE A 101 -3.18 1.16 3.33
N ALA A 102 -3.66 0.75 2.16
CA ALA A 102 -5.06 0.42 1.95
C ALA A 102 -5.19 -1.03 1.47
N LEU A 103 -6.24 -1.71 1.92
CA LEU A 103 -6.58 -3.04 1.44
C LEU A 103 -7.98 -3.00 0.84
N TYR A 104 -8.08 -3.45 -0.41
CA TYR A 104 -9.33 -3.54 -1.13
C TYR A 104 -9.73 -4.99 -1.35
N LYS A 105 -11.03 -5.26 -1.27
CA LYS A 105 -11.62 -6.51 -1.73
C LYS A 105 -12.52 -6.14 -2.90
N GLY A 106 -12.17 -6.59 -4.11
CA GLY A 106 -12.74 -6.01 -5.31
C GLY A 106 -12.37 -4.55 -5.39
N SER A 107 -13.38 -3.68 -5.49
CA SER A 107 -13.20 -2.22 -5.47
C SER A 107 -13.61 -1.60 -4.14
N GLU A 108 -13.89 -2.41 -3.13
CA GLU A 108 -14.31 -1.94 -1.82
C GLU A 108 -13.12 -1.85 -0.86
N LEU A 109 -12.97 -0.71 -0.21
CA LEU A 109 -11.95 -0.51 0.82
C LEU A 109 -12.37 -1.23 2.09
N VAL A 110 -11.60 -2.22 2.53
CA VAL A 110 -11.93 -3.04 3.70
C VAL A 110 -11.01 -2.78 4.89
N HIS A 111 -9.84 -2.19 4.66
CA HIS A 111 -8.91 -1.84 5.75
C HIS A 111 -8.02 -0.68 5.32
N PHE A 112 -7.69 0.22 6.25
CA PHE A 112 -6.85 1.37 5.95
C PHE A 112 -5.99 1.75 7.16
N ILE A 113 -4.70 1.98 6.91
CA ILE A 113 -3.76 2.44 7.94
C ILE A 113 -3.24 3.80 7.52
N PRO A 114 -3.73 4.89 8.15
CA PRO A 114 -3.23 6.23 7.88
C PRO A 114 -1.87 6.48 8.53
N ARG A 115 -1.20 7.56 8.13
CA ARG A 115 0.12 7.89 8.63
C ARG A 115 0.19 7.96 10.16
N TYR A 116 -0.82 8.54 10.82
CA TYR A 116 -0.75 8.69 12.28
C TYR A 116 -0.71 7.35 13.02
N LYS A 117 -1.27 6.29 12.41
CA LYS A 117 -1.19 4.94 12.96
C LYS A 117 0.12 4.24 12.60
N ILE A 118 0.88 4.79 11.69
CA ILE A 118 2.23 4.33 11.37
C ILE A 118 3.23 5.01 12.29
N GLU A 119 3.16 6.34 12.40
CA GLU A 119 4.05 7.10 13.27
C GLU A 119 3.96 6.68 14.74
N GLY A 120 2.76 6.40 15.21
CA GLY A 120 2.49 6.09 16.61
C GLY A 120 2.78 4.66 17.02
N ARG A 121 3.23 3.81 16.10
CA ARG A 121 3.45 2.38 16.37
C ARG A 121 4.82 1.93 15.90
N ILE A 122 5.31 0.83 16.47
CA ILE A 122 6.54 0.20 15.99
C ILE A 122 6.21 -0.68 14.76
N MET A 123 7.24 -1.03 14.01
CA MET A 123 7.09 -1.81 12.77
C MET A 123 6.35 -3.13 13.02
N GLU A 124 6.65 -3.80 14.10
CA GLU A 124 6.03 -5.09 14.45
C GLU A 124 4.53 -4.97 14.67
N GLU A 125 4.08 -3.88 15.27
CA GLU A 125 2.65 -3.64 15.47
C GLU A 125 1.92 -3.36 14.16
N ILE A 126 2.56 -2.64 13.25
CA ILE A 126 2.00 -2.37 11.93
C ILE A 126 1.93 -3.66 11.12
N ALA A 127 2.98 -4.48 11.18
CA ALA A 127 2.99 -5.77 10.50
C ALA A 127 1.88 -6.68 11.03
N ALA A 128 1.66 -6.69 12.35
CA ALA A 128 0.59 -7.49 12.97
C ALA A 128 -0.79 -6.99 12.55
N ASP A 129 -0.98 -5.67 12.44
CA ASP A 129 -2.21 -5.07 11.93
C ASP A 129 -2.49 -5.57 10.50
N LEU A 130 -1.47 -5.56 9.63
CA LEU A 130 -1.61 -6.03 8.26
C LEU A 130 -1.92 -7.53 8.19
N THR A 131 -1.18 -8.37 8.92
CA THR A 131 -1.41 -9.82 8.88
C THR A 131 -2.77 -10.19 9.47
N SER A 132 -3.25 -9.45 10.46
CA SER A 132 -4.59 -9.63 11.00
C SER A 132 -5.65 -9.32 9.94
N ALA A 133 -5.48 -8.23 9.19
CA ALA A 133 -6.38 -7.88 8.08
C ALA A 133 -6.29 -8.92 6.97
N PHE A 134 -5.10 -9.44 6.67
CA PHE A 134 -4.94 -10.49 5.66
C PHE A 134 -5.66 -11.77 6.08
N ASP A 135 -5.59 -12.13 7.36
CA ASP A 135 -6.31 -13.30 7.88
C ASP A 135 -7.82 -13.14 7.75
N GLU A 136 -8.31 -11.92 7.93
CA GLU A 136 -9.74 -11.64 7.83
C GLU A 136 -10.23 -11.59 6.39
N TYR A 137 -9.50 -10.94 5.48
CA TYR A 137 -9.97 -10.62 4.13
C TYR A 137 -9.33 -11.44 3.03
N CYS A 138 -8.18 -12.07 3.27
CA CYS A 138 -7.42 -12.78 2.24
C CYS A 138 -7.43 -14.30 2.45
N ASN A 139 -8.30 -14.82 3.28
CA ASN A 139 -8.38 -16.26 3.58
C ASN A 139 -8.68 -17.13 2.38
N ASP A 140 -9.45 -16.62 1.43
CA ASP A 140 -9.83 -17.37 0.23
C ASP A 140 -8.61 -17.80 -0.58
N ASN A 141 -7.52 -17.02 -0.50
CA ASN A 141 -6.28 -17.33 -1.19
C ASN A 141 -5.60 -18.58 -0.65
N VAL A 142 -5.86 -18.91 0.61
CA VAL A 142 -5.25 -20.05 1.29
C VAL A 142 -6.00 -21.34 0.96
N ILE A 143 -7.29 -21.24 0.71
CA ILE A 143 -8.17 -22.37 0.42
C ILE A 143 -8.02 -22.80 -1.03
N ALA A 144 -7.85 -21.84 -1.90
CA ALA A 144 -7.65 -22.12 -3.31
C ALA A 144 -6.32 -22.81 -3.56
#